data_ffc5fff68fd1177a32fdfdbbbe426d5c
#
_entry.id   ffc5fff68fd1177a32fdfdbbbe426d5c
#
_cell.length_a   1.000
_cell.length_b   1.000
_cell.length_c   1.000
_cell.angle_alpha   90.00
_cell.angle_beta   90.00
_cell.angle_gamma   90.00
#
_symmetry.space_group_name_H-M   'P 1'
#
loop_
_entity.id
_entity.type
_entity.pdbx_description
1 polymer ?
#
loop_
_entity_poly.entity_id
_entity_poly.type
_entity_poly.pdbx_seq_one_letter_code
_entity_poly.pdbx_strand_id
1 'polypeptide(L)'
;MNQLLLISHGGFASGARQATELILGAQSNLHVVELDGEKGIAVFKQELLDKITILSAAESKIIILSDLKSGSPYNSAMEIIVTNNLWNNITLLSGMNLNLILEMAMAIDESHSPASLNEIITTARDGIYHLQQAALAAHTDDGDE
;
A
#
# COMPACT_ATOMS: atom_id res chain seq x y z
N MET A 1 12.49 6.25 10.50
CA MET A 1 11.85 6.16 9.17
C MET A 1 10.70 5.16 9.25
N ASN A 2 9.52 5.56 8.83
CA ASN A 2 8.38 4.65 8.79
C ASN A 2 8.51 3.63 7.66
N GLN A 3 7.81 2.52 7.78
CA GLN A 3 7.92 1.39 6.87
C GLN A 3 6.65 1.24 6.04
N LEU A 4 6.80 0.93 4.78
CA LEU A 4 5.71 0.65 3.85
C LEU A 4 5.76 -0.83 3.47
N LEU A 5 4.68 -1.57 3.76
CA LEU A 5 4.61 -3.00 3.54
C LEU A 5 3.45 -3.32 2.59
N LEU A 6 3.79 -3.89 1.44
CA LEU A 6 2.80 -4.30 0.45
C LEU A 6 2.49 -5.78 0.64
N ILE A 7 1.22 -6.11 0.77
CA ILE A 7 0.78 -7.50 0.90
C ILE A 7 -0.22 -7.83 -0.21
N SER A 8 -0.12 -9.03 -0.76
CA SER A 8 -0.96 -9.39 -1.91
C SER A 8 -1.13 -10.89 -2.09
N HIS A 9 -2.06 -11.24 -2.96
CA HIS A 9 -2.13 -12.56 -3.57
C HIS A 9 -1.01 -12.65 -4.61
N GLY A 10 -0.27 -13.75 -4.59
CA GLY A 10 0.78 -14.02 -5.58
C GLY A 10 1.75 -12.86 -5.73
N GLY A 11 2.32 -12.72 -6.90
CA GLY A 11 3.37 -11.75 -7.20
C GLY A 11 2.94 -10.31 -7.43
N PHE A 12 1.70 -9.93 -7.07
CA PHE A 12 1.20 -8.58 -7.29
C PHE A 12 2.03 -7.54 -6.54
N ALA A 13 2.34 -7.79 -5.27
CA ALA A 13 3.12 -6.86 -4.45
C ALA A 13 4.55 -6.69 -4.96
N SER A 14 5.21 -7.77 -5.34
CA SER A 14 6.58 -7.73 -5.90
C SER A 14 6.63 -6.92 -7.20
N GLY A 15 5.66 -7.13 -8.08
CA GLY A 15 5.55 -6.37 -9.32
C GLY A 15 5.29 -4.89 -9.06
N ALA A 16 4.43 -4.59 -8.10
CA ALA A 16 4.13 -3.22 -7.70
C ALA A 16 5.36 -2.54 -7.09
N ARG A 17 6.13 -3.24 -6.27
CA ARG A 17 7.40 -2.72 -5.74
C ARG A 17 8.37 -2.41 -6.88
N GLN A 18 8.52 -3.31 -7.83
CA GLN A 18 9.39 -3.11 -8.98
C GLN A 18 9.00 -1.85 -9.76
N ALA A 19 7.71 -1.67 -10.02
CA ALA A 19 7.19 -0.50 -10.72
C ALA A 19 7.44 0.78 -9.91
N THR A 20 7.24 0.75 -8.60
CA THR A 20 7.48 1.88 -7.71
C THR A 20 8.95 2.28 -7.74
N GLU A 21 9.87 1.33 -7.66
CA GLU A 21 11.29 1.60 -7.65
C GLU A 21 11.81 2.08 -9.01
N LEU A 22 11.12 1.70 -10.10
CA LEU A 22 11.43 2.26 -11.42
C LEU A 22 11.13 3.76 -11.48
N ILE A 23 10.09 4.20 -10.79
CA ILE A 23 9.64 5.60 -10.80
C ILE A 23 10.39 6.44 -9.76
N LEU A 24 10.50 5.94 -8.55
CA LEU A 24 11.05 6.69 -7.40
C LEU A 24 12.51 6.34 -7.07
N GLY A 25 13.07 5.32 -7.69
CA GLY A 25 14.37 4.77 -7.31
C GLY A 25 14.23 3.79 -6.15
N ALA A 26 15.33 3.26 -5.69
CA ALA A 26 15.36 2.27 -4.61
C ALA A 26 14.76 2.84 -3.33
N GLN A 27 13.91 2.04 -2.69
CA GLN A 27 13.20 2.40 -1.45
C GLN A 27 13.57 1.39 -0.36
N SER A 28 14.48 1.76 0.54
CA SER A 28 14.94 0.85 1.60
C SER A 28 13.86 0.50 2.62
N ASN A 29 12.80 1.31 2.71
CA ASN A 29 11.69 1.12 3.63
C ASN A 29 10.46 0.48 2.99
N LEU A 30 10.59 -0.04 1.77
CA LEU A 30 9.51 -0.69 1.03
C LEU A 30 9.71 -2.20 1.05
N HIS A 31 8.74 -2.92 1.57
CA HIS A 31 8.80 -4.37 1.79
C HIS A 31 7.58 -5.06 1.20
N VAL A 32 7.67 -6.37 0.96
CA VAL A 32 6.56 -7.15 0.45
C VAL A 32 6.41 -8.46 1.21
N VAL A 33 5.16 -8.90 1.39
CA VAL A 33 4.82 -10.24 1.83
C VAL A 33 3.67 -10.74 0.95
N GLU A 34 3.84 -11.93 0.37
CA GLU A 34 2.92 -12.43 -0.65
C GLU A 34 2.32 -13.77 -0.26
N LEU A 35 1.01 -13.92 -0.51
CA LEU A 35 0.32 -15.18 -0.35
C LEU A 35 0.60 -16.07 -1.56
N ASP A 36 1.41 -17.09 -1.34
CA ASP A 36 1.72 -18.11 -2.33
C ASP A 36 0.65 -19.21 -2.24
N GLY A 37 0.03 -19.54 -3.36
CA GLY A 37 -1.01 -20.55 -3.42
C GLY A 37 -0.53 -21.94 -2.98
N GLU A 38 0.76 -22.25 -3.11
CA GLU A 38 1.31 -23.54 -2.67
C GLU A 38 1.56 -23.58 -1.17
N LYS A 39 2.06 -22.49 -0.59
CA LYS A 39 2.37 -22.41 0.85
C LYS A 39 1.13 -22.20 1.71
N GLY A 40 0.14 -21.49 1.19
CA GLY A 40 -1.14 -21.29 1.85
C GLY A 40 -1.18 -20.15 2.86
N ILE A 41 -2.37 -19.98 3.46
CA ILE A 41 -2.69 -18.83 4.32
C ILE A 41 -1.92 -18.87 5.64
N ALA A 42 -1.76 -20.06 6.25
CA ALA A 42 -1.07 -20.20 7.53
C ALA A 42 0.39 -19.75 7.43
N VAL A 43 1.08 -20.14 6.35
CA VAL A 43 2.47 -19.74 6.10
C VAL A 43 2.54 -18.22 5.84
N PHE A 44 1.63 -17.70 5.04
CA PHE A 44 1.54 -16.26 4.78
C PHE A 44 1.38 -15.47 6.08
N LYS A 45 0.46 -15.90 6.94
CA LYS A 45 0.19 -15.23 8.21
C LYS A 45 1.44 -15.20 9.10
N GLN A 46 2.19 -16.30 9.14
CA GLN A 46 3.43 -16.37 9.92
C GLN A 46 4.51 -15.46 9.32
N GLU A 47 4.69 -15.48 8.00
CA GLU A 47 5.63 -14.60 7.33
C GLU A 47 5.29 -13.12 7.57
N LEU A 48 3.99 -12.78 7.54
CA LEU A 48 3.53 -11.43 7.80
C LEU A 48 3.82 -11.00 9.24
N LEU A 49 3.53 -11.86 10.21
CA LEU A 49 3.81 -11.59 11.62
C LEU A 49 5.31 -11.40 11.85
N ASP A 50 6.14 -12.25 11.26
CA ASP A 50 7.59 -12.15 11.36
C ASP A 50 8.10 -10.83 10.78
N LYS A 51 7.58 -10.43 9.62
CA LYS A 51 7.96 -9.17 8.99
C LYS A 51 7.55 -7.98 9.84
N ILE A 52 6.33 -7.97 10.35
CA ILE A 52 5.85 -6.90 11.24
C ILE A 52 6.74 -6.80 12.48
N THR A 53 7.10 -7.92 13.06
CA THR A 53 7.97 -7.96 14.25
C THR A 53 9.33 -7.32 13.96
N ILE A 54 9.94 -7.67 12.83
CA ILE A 54 11.23 -7.12 12.40
C ILE A 54 11.12 -5.61 12.17
N LEU A 55 10.10 -5.17 11.45
CA LEU A 55 9.91 -3.76 11.12
C LEU A 55 9.57 -2.90 12.34
N SER A 56 8.94 -3.50 13.34
CA SER A 56 8.58 -2.79 14.58
C SER A 56 9.75 -2.56 15.52
N ALA A 57 10.87 -3.26 15.33
CA ALA A 57 12.02 -3.20 16.24
C ALA A 57 12.68 -1.81 16.28
N ALA A 58 12.47 -0.97 15.26
CA ALA A 58 13.08 0.36 15.14
C ALA A 58 12.15 1.49 15.61
N GLU A 59 11.11 1.20 16.36
CA GLU A 59 10.09 2.18 16.80
C GLU A 59 9.39 2.87 15.64
N SER A 60 9.46 2.29 14.45
CA SER A 60 8.83 2.81 13.26
C SER A 60 7.36 2.45 13.21
N LYS A 61 6.57 3.34 12.62
CA LYS A 61 5.19 3.00 12.25
C LYS A 61 5.21 2.25 10.93
N ILE A 62 4.24 1.37 10.76
CA ILE A 62 4.11 0.54 9.57
C ILE A 62 2.80 0.89 8.88
N ILE A 63 2.88 1.18 7.59
CA ILE A 63 1.70 1.32 6.73
C ILE A 63 1.65 0.09 5.84
N ILE A 64 0.56 -0.67 5.96
CA ILE A 64 0.32 -1.87 5.16
C ILE A 64 -0.68 -1.52 4.07
N LEU A 65 -0.32 -1.82 2.82
CA LEU A 65 -1.22 -1.71 1.69
C LEU A 65 -1.54 -3.13 1.20
N SER A 66 -2.83 -3.48 1.19
CA SER A 66 -3.30 -4.76 0.70
C SER A 66 -3.93 -4.60 -0.69
N ASP A 67 -3.82 -5.62 -1.51
CA ASP A 67 -4.35 -5.61 -2.87
C ASP A 67 -5.88 -5.59 -2.89
N LEU A 68 -6.53 -6.34 -2.01
CA LEU A 68 -7.98 -6.55 -2.08
C LEU A 68 -8.61 -6.49 -0.69
N LYS A 69 -9.57 -5.59 -0.51
CA LYS A 69 -10.35 -5.51 0.73
C LYS A 69 -11.06 -6.83 0.99
N SER A 70 -10.93 -7.32 2.22
CA SER A 70 -11.55 -8.57 2.68
C SER A 70 -11.00 -9.84 2.00
N GLY A 71 -9.89 -9.74 1.27
CA GLY A 71 -9.15 -10.92 0.82
C GLY A 71 -8.30 -11.51 1.95
N SER A 72 -7.73 -12.68 1.74
CA SER A 72 -6.94 -13.38 2.76
C SER A 72 -5.74 -12.58 3.27
N PRO A 73 -4.97 -11.87 2.41
CA PRO A 73 -3.90 -11.02 2.93
C PRO A 73 -4.42 -9.92 3.85
N TYR A 74 -5.46 -9.21 3.45
CA TYR A 74 -6.08 -8.17 4.26
C TYR A 74 -6.60 -8.71 5.59
N ASN A 75 -7.35 -9.82 5.55
CA ASN A 75 -7.93 -10.42 6.76
C ASN A 75 -6.84 -10.90 7.73
N SER A 76 -5.74 -11.43 7.21
CA SER A 76 -4.61 -11.85 8.03
C SER A 76 -3.95 -10.66 8.73
N ALA A 77 -3.75 -9.56 8.02
CA ALA A 77 -3.20 -8.33 8.60
C ALA A 77 -4.13 -7.77 9.68
N MET A 78 -5.42 -7.70 9.39
CA MET A 78 -6.42 -7.23 10.34
C MET A 78 -6.43 -8.07 11.62
N GLU A 79 -6.37 -9.39 11.49
CA GLU A 79 -6.33 -10.30 12.63
C GLU A 79 -5.08 -10.05 13.50
N ILE A 80 -3.92 -9.87 12.88
CA ILE A 80 -2.67 -9.58 13.60
C ILE A 80 -2.80 -8.26 14.36
N ILE A 81 -3.33 -7.22 13.74
CA ILE A 81 -3.50 -5.90 14.36
C ILE A 81 -4.42 -5.99 15.58
N VAL A 82 -5.56 -6.67 15.42
CA VAL A 82 -6.56 -6.80 16.50
C VAL A 82 -6.02 -7.66 17.63
N THR A 83 -5.48 -8.84 17.32
CA THR A 83 -5.01 -9.80 18.33
C THR A 83 -3.87 -9.23 19.17
N ASN A 84 -2.98 -8.45 18.56
CA ASN A 84 -1.80 -7.92 19.24
C ASN A 84 -1.95 -6.43 19.63
N ASN A 85 -3.13 -5.86 19.46
CA ASN A 85 -3.43 -4.46 19.80
C ASN A 85 -2.42 -3.48 19.18
N LEU A 86 -2.24 -3.56 17.85
CA LEU A 86 -1.23 -2.77 17.13
C LEU A 86 -1.80 -1.53 16.45
N TRP A 87 -2.99 -1.07 16.84
CA TRP A 87 -3.67 0.06 16.22
C TRP A 87 -2.86 1.35 16.18
N ASN A 88 -2.03 1.57 17.20
CA ASN A 88 -1.21 2.80 17.27
C ASN A 88 0.05 2.71 16.41
N ASN A 89 0.42 1.51 15.97
CA ASN A 89 1.68 1.26 15.24
C ASN A 89 1.48 0.95 13.78
N ILE A 90 0.30 0.40 13.42
CA ILE A 90 0.03 -0.11 12.08
C ILE A 90 -1.23 0.54 11.52
N THR A 91 -1.12 1.06 10.31
CA THR A 91 -2.24 1.51 9.48
C THR A 91 -2.41 0.52 8.35
N LEU A 92 -3.64 0.04 8.12
CA LEU A 92 -3.95 -0.90 7.07
C LEU A 92 -4.89 -0.24 6.05
N LEU A 93 -4.44 -0.14 4.81
CA LEU A 93 -5.24 0.32 3.68
C LEU A 93 -5.40 -0.81 2.67
N SER A 94 -6.48 -0.79 1.92
CA SER A 94 -6.75 -1.80 0.88
C SER A 94 -7.00 -1.12 -0.47
N GLY A 95 -7.09 -1.95 -1.52
CA GLY A 95 -7.27 -1.44 -2.87
C GLY A 95 -5.97 -0.92 -3.47
N MET A 96 -4.86 -1.53 -3.09
CA MET A 96 -3.53 -1.12 -3.54
C MET A 96 -3.47 -1.05 -5.06
N ASN A 97 -3.20 0.13 -5.58
CA ASN A 97 -2.80 0.37 -6.95
C ASN A 97 -1.51 1.19 -6.96
N LEU A 98 -0.90 1.38 -8.12
CA LEU A 98 0.37 2.09 -8.19
C LEU A 98 0.23 3.53 -7.70
N ASN A 99 -0.88 4.19 -8.00
CA ASN A 99 -1.12 5.56 -7.52
C ASN A 99 -1.07 5.64 -5.99
N LEU A 100 -1.73 4.69 -5.29
CA LEU A 100 -1.74 4.67 -3.83
C LEU A 100 -0.35 4.42 -3.27
N ILE A 101 0.40 3.50 -3.87
CA ILE A 101 1.76 3.20 -3.42
C ILE A 101 2.66 4.42 -3.55
N LEU A 102 2.62 5.12 -4.68
CA LEU A 102 3.43 6.30 -4.91
C LEU A 102 3.08 7.42 -3.92
N GLU A 103 1.79 7.68 -3.70
CA GLU A 103 1.35 8.69 -2.73
C GLU A 103 1.83 8.36 -1.32
N MET A 104 1.68 7.11 -0.88
CA MET A 104 2.12 6.70 0.44
C MET A 104 3.64 6.70 0.59
N ALA A 105 4.37 6.27 -0.45
CA ALA A 105 5.83 6.27 -0.41
C ALA A 105 6.39 7.69 -0.24
N MET A 106 5.80 8.67 -0.93
CA MET A 106 6.22 10.06 -0.83
C MET A 106 5.84 10.70 0.51
N ALA A 107 4.78 10.23 1.15
CA ALA A 107 4.28 10.77 2.42
C ALA A 107 4.58 9.87 3.62
N ILE A 108 5.48 8.91 3.49
CA ILE A 108 5.66 7.83 4.47
C ILE A 108 6.06 8.33 5.86
N ASP A 109 6.87 9.36 5.94
CA ASP A 109 7.35 9.88 7.21
C ASP A 109 6.49 11.02 7.78
N GLU A 110 5.42 11.37 7.10
CA GLU A 110 4.47 12.33 7.61
C GLU A 110 3.58 11.72 8.69
N SER A 111 3.04 12.58 9.56
CA SER A 111 2.07 12.17 10.56
C SER A 111 0.71 12.05 9.88
N HIS A 112 0.06 10.90 10.00
CA HIS A 112 -1.21 10.62 9.34
C HIS A 112 -2.37 10.58 10.32
N SER A 113 -3.40 11.39 10.02
CA SER A 113 -4.71 11.34 10.66
C SER A 113 -5.69 10.60 9.73
N PRO A 114 -6.87 10.20 10.22
CA PRO A 114 -7.90 9.67 9.32
C PRO A 114 -8.21 10.61 8.15
N ALA A 115 -8.22 11.93 8.39
CA ALA A 115 -8.47 12.92 7.34
C ALA A 115 -7.36 12.94 6.28
N SER A 116 -6.09 12.94 6.70
CA SER A 116 -4.95 12.94 5.75
C SER A 116 -4.88 11.64 4.96
N LEU A 117 -5.19 10.50 5.58
CA LEU A 117 -5.26 9.21 4.90
C LEU A 117 -6.38 9.20 3.85
N ASN A 118 -7.54 9.78 4.17
CA ASN A 118 -8.63 9.88 3.21
C ASN A 118 -8.29 10.76 2.01
N GLU A 119 -7.51 11.82 2.21
CA GLU A 119 -7.01 12.65 1.11
C GLU A 119 -6.08 11.86 0.19
N ILE A 120 -5.17 11.08 0.76
CA ILE A 120 -4.27 10.21 -0.01
C ILE A 120 -5.08 9.18 -0.81
N ILE A 121 -6.07 8.55 -0.19
CA ILE A 121 -6.95 7.58 -0.84
C ILE A 121 -7.71 8.24 -2.00
N THR A 122 -8.25 9.43 -1.79
CA THR A 122 -8.98 10.17 -2.83
C THR A 122 -8.07 10.48 -4.02
N THR A 123 -6.87 10.98 -3.76
CA THR A 123 -5.89 11.26 -4.81
C THR A 123 -5.54 10.00 -5.60
N ALA A 124 -5.32 8.89 -4.90
CA ALA A 124 -5.02 7.61 -5.55
C ALA A 124 -6.19 7.10 -6.38
N ARG A 125 -7.41 7.26 -5.85
CA ARG A 125 -8.65 6.85 -6.53
C ARG A 125 -8.88 7.64 -7.81
N ASP A 126 -8.53 8.92 -7.82
CA ASP A 126 -8.68 9.79 -8.98
C ASP A 126 -7.81 9.37 -10.17
N GLY A 127 -6.79 8.56 -9.94
CA GLY A 127 -5.98 7.96 -11.01
C GLY A 127 -6.70 6.84 -11.76
N ILE A 128 -7.83 6.35 -11.26
CA ILE A 128 -8.69 5.41 -11.97
C ILE A 128 -9.63 6.25 -12.83
N TYR A 129 -9.35 6.28 -14.13
CA TYR A 129 -9.91 7.30 -15.00
C TYR A 129 -10.24 6.74 -16.39
N HIS A 130 -11.40 7.14 -16.91
CA HIS A 130 -11.82 6.84 -18.28
C HIS A 130 -11.55 8.06 -19.18
N LEU A 131 -10.59 7.93 -20.07
CA LEU A 131 -10.28 8.99 -21.03
C LEU A 131 -11.44 9.13 -22.02
N GLN A 132 -12.04 10.32 -22.08
CA GLN A 132 -13.11 10.63 -23.01
C GLN A 132 -12.66 11.71 -23.97
N GLN A 133 -13.18 11.67 -25.21
CA GLN A 133 -12.81 12.62 -26.26
C GLN A 133 -13.14 14.07 -25.87
N ALA A 134 -14.27 14.30 -25.21
CA ALA A 134 -14.67 15.62 -24.76
C ALA A 134 -13.68 16.22 -23.76
N ALA A 135 -13.17 15.41 -22.82
CA ALA A 135 -12.17 15.84 -21.84
C ALA A 135 -10.84 16.17 -22.53
N LEU A 136 -10.44 15.38 -23.54
CA LEU A 136 -9.22 15.63 -24.30
C LEU A 136 -9.30 16.92 -25.09
N ALA A 137 -10.45 17.20 -25.74
CA ALA A 137 -10.67 18.45 -26.48
C ALA A 137 -10.60 19.67 -25.56
N ALA A 138 -11.24 19.59 -24.37
CA ALA A 138 -11.20 20.68 -23.39
C ALA A 138 -9.78 20.90 -22.87
N HIS A 139 -9.01 19.85 -22.63
CA HIS A 139 -7.63 19.96 -22.20
C HIS A 139 -6.74 20.60 -23.28
N THR A 140 -6.96 20.24 -24.53
CA THR A 140 -6.22 20.82 -25.65
C THR A 140 -6.47 22.34 -25.76
N ASP A 141 -7.72 22.78 -25.58
CA ASP A 141 -8.07 24.18 -25.57
C ASP A 141 -7.37 24.94 -24.45
N ASP A 142 -7.34 24.35 -23.24
CA ASP A 142 -6.64 24.93 -22.10
C ASP A 142 -5.13 24.98 -22.34
N GLY A 143 -4.58 23.98 -23.02
CA GLY A 143 -3.16 23.89 -23.31
C GLY A 143 -2.66 24.94 -24.30
N ASP A 144 -3.53 25.54 -25.09
CA ASP A 144 -3.19 26.57 -26.06
C ASP A 144 -2.95 27.93 -25.38
N GLU A 145 -3.33 28.07 -24.15
CA GLU A 145 -3.11 29.29 -23.38
C GLU A 145 -1.70 29.32 -22.78
#